data_24b5a3761f2da0cbf4ba737d99a01a7d
#
_entry.id   24b5a3761f2da0cbf4ba737d99a01a7d
#
_cell.length_a   1.000
_cell.length_b   1.000
_cell.length_c   1.000
_cell.angle_alpha   90.00
_cell.angle_beta   90.00
_cell.angle_gamma   90.00
#
_symmetry.space_group_name_H-M   'P 1'
#
loop_
_entity.id
_entity.type
_entity.pdbx_description
1 polymer ?
#
loop_
_entity_poly.entity_id
_entity_poly.type
_entity_poly.pdbx_seq_one_letter_code
_entity_poly.pdbx_strand_id
1 'polypeptide(L)'
;MGLAANHVAWVPSNGAAPAMQDLAAGGLDIVTCSVPEARAIIEAGKARALAVMAPKRNAAFPDVPTLKEGLGVDYSVGAWRGIAAPKGLPPEIATKLTAALKKAYDSKEFQEFMANRGFGVVWGDAAQFAKFMDDGNNKMGDAMKAAGLAKSA
;
A
#
# COMPACT_ATOMS: atom_id res chain seq x y z
N MET A 1 -6.25 3.08 19.64
CA MET A 1 -5.11 2.98 20.58
C MET A 1 -4.98 4.23 21.48
N GLY A 2 -5.66 5.32 21.20
CA GLY A 2 -5.67 6.52 22.07
C GLY A 2 -4.35 7.30 22.15
N LEU A 3 -3.35 6.96 21.33
CA LEU A 3 -2.08 7.68 21.30
C LEU A 3 -2.19 8.91 20.40
N ALA A 4 -1.55 10.01 20.80
CA ALA A 4 -1.47 11.20 19.97
C ALA A 4 -0.55 10.95 18.75
N ALA A 5 -0.77 11.66 17.64
CA ALA A 5 0.02 11.50 16.43
C ALA A 5 1.52 11.82 16.62
N ASN A 6 1.86 12.64 17.58
CA ASN A 6 3.22 13.01 17.97
C ASN A 6 3.85 12.09 19.03
N HIS A 7 3.22 10.94 19.33
CA HIS A 7 3.76 9.97 20.28
C HIS A 7 5.06 9.32 19.78
N VAL A 8 5.27 9.32 18.48
CA VAL A 8 6.50 8.87 17.83
C VAL A 8 7.17 10.01 17.07
N ALA A 9 8.49 9.99 16.98
CA ALA A 9 9.25 10.93 16.17
C ALA A 9 9.14 10.51 14.69
N TRP A 10 8.43 11.30 13.89
CA TRP A 10 8.29 11.05 12.46
C TRP A 10 9.50 11.60 11.70
N VAL A 11 10.21 10.73 11.00
CA VAL A 11 11.36 11.09 10.15
C VAL A 11 10.93 10.97 8.70
N PRO A 12 10.89 12.09 7.93
CA PRO A 12 10.56 12.03 6.51
C PRO A 12 11.68 11.37 5.72
N SER A 13 11.31 10.59 4.70
CA SER A 13 12.24 9.93 3.79
C SER A 13 11.79 10.07 2.33
N ASN A 14 12.73 10.05 1.40
CA ASN A 14 12.47 10.08 -0.04
C ASN A 14 12.02 8.72 -0.60
N GLY A 15 11.27 7.94 0.18
CA GLY A 15 10.73 6.65 -0.20
C GLY A 15 11.19 5.51 0.72
N ALA A 16 10.69 4.31 0.46
CA ALA A 16 10.95 3.16 1.31
C ALA A 16 12.41 2.68 1.26
N ALA A 17 13.07 2.74 0.11
CA ALA A 17 14.42 2.22 -0.03
C ALA A 17 15.44 2.94 0.88
N PRO A 18 15.56 4.28 0.91
CA PRO A 18 16.42 4.96 1.88
C PRO A 18 15.99 4.72 3.33
N ALA A 19 14.68 4.75 3.63
CA ALA A 19 14.20 4.48 4.98
C ALA A 19 14.57 3.07 5.48
N MET A 20 14.53 2.07 4.61
CA MET A 20 14.94 0.70 4.94
C MET A 20 16.45 0.57 5.14
N GLN A 21 17.25 1.37 4.45
CA GLN A 21 18.70 1.43 4.70
C GLN A 21 18.99 2.05 6.07
N ASP A 22 18.31 3.14 6.42
CA ASP A 22 18.43 3.78 7.72
C ASP A 22 17.97 2.86 8.85
N LEU A 23 16.87 2.11 8.66
CA LEU A 23 16.45 1.09 9.60
C LEU A 23 17.54 0.01 9.81
N ALA A 24 18.10 -0.49 8.72
CA ALA A 24 19.15 -1.52 8.78
C ALA A 24 20.45 -1.01 9.40
N ALA A 25 20.71 0.29 9.35
CA ALA A 25 21.83 0.95 9.99
C ALA A 25 21.58 1.37 11.45
N GLY A 26 20.35 1.19 11.96
CA GLY A 26 19.97 1.58 13.31
C GLY A 26 19.60 3.05 13.48
N GLY A 27 19.42 3.78 12.39
CA GLY A 27 18.97 5.19 12.42
C GLY A 27 17.46 5.36 12.60
N LEU A 28 16.69 4.30 12.34
CA LEU A 28 15.25 4.26 12.54
C LEU A 28 14.87 3.00 13.31
N ASP A 29 13.81 3.08 14.12
CA ASP A 29 13.28 1.93 14.88
C ASP A 29 12.19 1.19 14.09
N ILE A 30 11.38 1.91 13.31
CA ILE A 30 10.24 1.36 12.55
C ILE A 30 10.16 2.07 11.20
N VAL A 31 9.83 1.30 10.17
CA VAL A 31 9.50 1.82 8.82
C VAL A 31 8.17 1.24 8.37
N THR A 32 7.32 2.09 7.81
CA THR A 32 6.11 1.67 7.09
C THR A 32 6.38 1.68 5.59
N CYS A 33 6.21 0.54 4.91
CA CYS A 33 6.45 0.39 3.48
C CYS A 33 5.60 -0.74 2.90
N SER A 34 5.64 -0.92 1.59
CA SER A 34 5.02 -2.10 0.98
C SER A 34 5.86 -3.37 1.21
N VAL A 35 5.19 -4.52 1.27
CA VAL A 35 5.87 -5.81 1.50
C VAL A 35 7.01 -6.08 0.51
N PRO A 36 6.85 -5.86 -0.82
CA PRO A 36 7.95 -6.06 -1.77
C PRO A 36 9.18 -5.21 -1.51
N GLU A 37 9.02 -4.00 -1.00
CA GLU A 37 10.13 -3.08 -0.70
C GLU A 37 10.92 -3.53 0.54
N ALA A 38 10.26 -4.15 1.51
CA ALA A 38 10.90 -4.65 2.73
C ALA A 38 11.53 -6.05 2.55
N ARG A 39 11.10 -6.81 1.55
CA ARG A 39 11.39 -8.24 1.43
C ARG A 39 12.87 -8.58 1.56
N ALA A 40 13.72 -7.92 0.78
CA ALA A 40 15.16 -8.22 0.77
C ALA A 40 15.83 -7.98 2.13
N ILE A 41 15.44 -6.93 2.85
CA ILE A 41 15.98 -6.58 4.17
C ILE A 41 15.49 -7.56 5.24
N ILE A 42 14.23 -8.02 5.14
CA ILE A 42 13.66 -9.03 6.04
C ILE A 42 14.33 -10.40 5.80
N GLU A 43 14.46 -10.83 4.54
CA GLU A 43 15.13 -12.09 4.16
C GLU A 43 16.63 -12.10 4.55
N ALA A 44 17.27 -10.94 4.54
CA ALA A 44 18.64 -10.77 5.05
C ALA A 44 18.74 -10.74 6.59
N GLY A 45 17.63 -10.86 7.33
CA GLY A 45 17.60 -10.82 8.77
C GLY A 45 17.92 -9.46 9.41
N LYS A 46 17.94 -8.39 8.60
CA LYS A 46 18.24 -7.03 9.07
C LYS A 46 17.02 -6.24 9.55
N ALA A 47 15.83 -6.73 9.27
CA ALA A 47 14.57 -6.20 9.77
C ALA A 47 13.59 -7.34 10.03
N ARG A 48 12.56 -7.04 10.81
CA ARG A 48 11.47 -7.96 11.14
C ARG A 48 10.14 -7.31 10.76
N ALA A 49 9.30 -8.02 10.01
CA ALA A 49 7.93 -7.61 9.80
C ALA A 49 7.13 -7.78 11.10
N LEU A 50 6.43 -6.74 11.53
CA LEU A 50 5.63 -6.74 12.75
C LEU A 50 4.16 -7.03 12.46
N ALA A 51 3.61 -6.40 11.44
CA ALA A 51 2.23 -6.62 10.99
C ALA A 51 2.05 -6.12 9.55
N VAL A 52 1.00 -6.57 8.88
CA VAL A 52 0.55 -6.02 7.59
C VAL A 52 -0.74 -5.24 7.78
N MET A 53 -0.82 -4.07 7.14
CA MET A 53 -2.02 -3.21 7.12
C MET A 53 -2.95 -3.64 5.98
N ALA A 54 -3.41 -4.88 6.03
CA ALA A 54 -4.26 -5.49 5.01
C ALA A 54 -5.39 -6.29 5.67
N PRO A 55 -6.52 -6.56 4.98
CA PRO A 55 -7.63 -7.34 5.53
C PRO A 55 -7.29 -8.81 5.76
N LYS A 56 -6.20 -9.31 5.16
CA LYS A 56 -5.67 -10.67 5.35
C LYS A 56 -4.15 -10.67 5.21
N ARG A 57 -3.52 -11.73 5.75
CA ARG A 57 -2.05 -11.89 5.69
C ARG A 57 -1.54 -11.93 4.27
N ASN A 58 -0.31 -11.46 4.08
CA ASN A 58 0.37 -11.54 2.77
C ASN A 58 0.91 -12.97 2.57
N ALA A 59 0.66 -13.54 1.38
CA ALA A 59 1.11 -14.90 1.06
C ALA A 59 2.64 -15.07 1.05
N ALA A 60 3.40 -14.00 0.80
CA ALA A 60 4.86 -14.03 0.86
C ALA A 60 5.41 -14.07 2.30
N PHE A 61 4.60 -13.64 3.29
CA PHE A 61 4.94 -13.65 4.71
C PHE A 61 3.74 -14.15 5.53
N PRO A 62 3.40 -15.44 5.45
CA PRO A 62 2.18 -16.01 6.04
C PRO A 62 2.18 -15.94 7.57
N ASP A 63 3.34 -15.87 8.20
CA ASP A 63 3.48 -15.80 9.66
C ASP A 63 3.31 -14.38 10.21
N VAL A 64 3.31 -13.35 9.33
CA VAL A 64 3.15 -11.95 9.75
C VAL A 64 1.65 -11.66 9.93
N PRO A 65 1.21 -11.27 11.14
CA PRO A 65 -0.21 -11.00 11.40
C PRO A 65 -0.68 -9.72 10.71
N THR A 66 -1.98 -9.60 10.51
CA THR A 66 -2.61 -8.33 10.20
C THR A 66 -2.66 -7.43 11.44
N LEU A 67 -2.89 -6.12 11.27
CA LEU A 67 -3.14 -5.22 12.42
C LEU A 67 -4.35 -5.68 13.24
N LYS A 68 -5.37 -6.23 12.59
CA LYS A 68 -6.56 -6.75 13.26
C LYS A 68 -6.23 -7.95 14.14
N GLU A 69 -5.42 -8.89 13.64
CA GLU A 69 -5.00 -10.06 14.42
C GLU A 69 -4.04 -9.69 15.56
N GLY A 70 -3.07 -8.79 15.31
CA GLY A 70 -2.03 -8.48 16.28
C GLY A 70 -2.42 -7.44 17.33
N LEU A 71 -3.25 -6.46 16.97
CA LEU A 71 -3.57 -5.31 17.81
C LEU A 71 -5.08 -5.07 18.00
N GLY A 72 -5.96 -5.86 17.38
CA GLY A 72 -7.41 -5.62 17.37
C GLY A 72 -7.83 -4.40 16.56
N VAL A 73 -6.92 -3.77 15.81
CA VAL A 73 -7.20 -2.56 15.02
C VAL A 73 -7.63 -2.93 13.61
N ASP A 74 -8.90 -2.71 13.29
CA ASP A 74 -9.44 -2.95 11.95
C ASP A 74 -9.13 -1.76 11.04
N TYR A 75 -7.89 -1.70 10.58
CA TYR A 75 -7.40 -0.68 9.67
C TYR A 75 -6.58 -1.32 8.55
N SER A 76 -6.93 -0.96 7.32
CA SER A 76 -6.22 -1.43 6.13
C SER A 76 -5.88 -0.25 5.22
N VAL A 77 -4.62 -0.19 4.82
CA VAL A 77 -4.12 0.73 3.80
C VAL A 77 -3.10 -0.01 2.95
N GLY A 78 -3.19 0.10 1.65
CA GLY A 78 -2.31 -0.59 0.73
C GLY A 78 -1.71 0.35 -0.30
N ALA A 79 -0.53 0.00 -0.78
CA ALA A 79 -0.01 0.58 -2.01
C ALA A 79 -0.85 0.08 -3.18
N TRP A 80 -1.31 1.00 -4.01
CA TRP A 80 -2.13 0.69 -5.18
C TRP A 80 -1.45 1.19 -6.48
N ARG A 81 -1.86 0.62 -7.58
CA ARG A 81 -1.44 1.02 -8.93
C ARG A 81 -2.69 1.11 -9.79
N GLY A 82 -2.74 2.09 -10.67
CA GLY A 82 -3.85 2.27 -11.57
C GLY A 82 -3.38 2.79 -12.93
N ILE A 83 -4.23 2.62 -13.92
CA ILE A 83 -4.04 3.19 -15.26
C ILE A 83 -5.00 4.36 -15.39
N ALA A 84 -4.50 5.51 -15.78
CA ALA A 84 -5.29 6.70 -16.06
C ALA A 84 -5.30 7.00 -17.58
N ALA A 85 -6.37 7.61 -18.02
CA ALA A 85 -6.53 8.11 -19.39
C ALA A 85 -6.96 9.58 -19.36
N PRO A 86 -6.79 10.34 -20.47
CA PRO A 86 -7.28 11.70 -20.55
C PRO A 86 -8.78 11.81 -20.31
N LYS A 87 -9.19 12.91 -19.69
CA LYS A 87 -10.61 13.21 -19.50
C LYS A 87 -11.30 13.32 -20.88
N GLY A 88 -12.51 12.74 -21.00
CA GLY A 88 -13.27 12.78 -22.25
C GLY A 88 -12.89 11.67 -23.24
N LEU A 89 -12.19 10.63 -22.81
CA LEU A 89 -11.95 9.46 -23.66
C LEU A 89 -13.29 8.88 -24.15
N PRO A 90 -13.45 8.60 -25.47
CA PRO A 90 -14.66 8.00 -26.01
C PRO A 90 -15.02 6.68 -25.29
N PRO A 91 -16.31 6.46 -24.96
CA PRO A 91 -16.71 5.28 -24.18
C PRO A 91 -16.33 3.94 -24.81
N GLU A 92 -16.37 3.84 -26.13
CA GLU A 92 -15.96 2.63 -26.85
C GLU A 92 -14.47 2.32 -26.72
N ILE A 93 -13.63 3.37 -26.63
CA ILE A 93 -12.18 3.20 -26.39
C ILE A 93 -11.94 2.81 -24.94
N ALA A 94 -12.62 3.48 -23.99
CA ALA A 94 -12.53 3.12 -22.56
C ALA A 94 -12.92 1.67 -22.32
N THR A 95 -14.00 1.20 -22.95
CA THR A 95 -14.45 -0.19 -22.85
C THR A 95 -13.41 -1.18 -23.39
N LYS A 96 -12.85 -0.89 -24.57
CA LYS A 96 -11.81 -1.74 -25.17
C LYS A 96 -10.55 -1.81 -24.31
N LEU A 97 -10.10 -0.67 -23.78
CA LEU A 97 -8.93 -0.62 -22.88
C LEU A 97 -9.18 -1.37 -21.59
N THR A 98 -10.34 -1.19 -20.96
CA THR A 98 -10.71 -1.92 -19.74
C THR A 98 -10.73 -3.43 -19.98
N ALA A 99 -11.30 -3.89 -21.11
CA ALA A 99 -11.32 -5.30 -21.45
C ALA A 99 -9.91 -5.86 -21.69
N ALA A 100 -9.04 -5.11 -22.37
CA ALA A 100 -7.66 -5.51 -22.60
C ALA A 100 -6.85 -5.58 -21.27
N LEU A 101 -7.01 -4.59 -20.39
CA LEU A 101 -6.39 -4.57 -19.07
C LEU A 101 -6.90 -5.73 -18.19
N LYS A 102 -8.21 -6.02 -18.24
CA LYS A 102 -8.79 -7.16 -17.52
C LYS A 102 -8.20 -8.47 -18.00
N LYS A 103 -8.09 -8.66 -19.31
CA LYS A 103 -7.47 -9.86 -19.90
C LYS A 103 -6.00 -10.02 -19.46
N ALA A 104 -5.25 -8.92 -19.44
CA ALA A 104 -3.86 -8.92 -18.94
C ALA A 104 -3.80 -9.27 -17.45
N TYR A 105 -4.66 -8.67 -16.64
CA TYR A 105 -4.76 -8.95 -15.20
C TYR A 105 -5.09 -10.42 -14.92
N ASP A 106 -6.02 -11.02 -15.67
CA ASP A 106 -6.44 -12.42 -15.50
C ASP A 106 -5.43 -13.44 -16.06
N SER A 107 -4.41 -12.97 -16.78
CA SER A 107 -3.42 -13.88 -17.34
C SER A 107 -2.59 -14.56 -16.25
N LYS A 108 -2.31 -15.84 -16.44
CA LYS A 108 -1.48 -16.63 -15.54
C LYS A 108 -0.10 -15.98 -15.35
N GLU A 109 0.48 -15.49 -16.43
CA GLU A 109 1.78 -14.83 -16.43
C GLU A 109 1.81 -13.60 -15.49
N PHE A 110 0.79 -12.73 -15.58
CA PHE A 110 0.70 -11.56 -14.70
C PHE A 110 0.48 -11.97 -13.23
N GLN A 111 -0.41 -12.92 -12.97
CA GLN A 111 -0.69 -13.39 -11.61
C GLN A 111 0.54 -14.03 -10.97
N GLU A 112 1.26 -14.87 -11.70
CA GLU A 112 2.50 -15.49 -11.23
C GLU A 112 3.61 -14.46 -11.01
N PHE A 113 3.78 -13.50 -11.93
CA PHE A 113 4.75 -12.41 -11.77
C PHE A 113 4.50 -11.61 -10.50
N MET A 114 3.25 -11.23 -10.23
CA MET A 114 2.87 -10.45 -9.04
C MET A 114 3.07 -11.27 -7.75
N ALA A 115 2.64 -12.52 -7.75
CA ALA A 115 2.79 -13.41 -6.60
C ALA A 115 4.26 -13.65 -6.25
N ASN A 116 5.11 -13.92 -7.25
CA ASN A 116 6.55 -14.14 -7.06
C ASN A 116 7.27 -12.92 -6.48
N ARG A 117 6.72 -11.73 -6.67
CA ARG A 117 7.24 -10.49 -6.10
C ARG A 117 6.60 -10.09 -4.77
N GLY A 118 5.68 -10.88 -4.26
CA GLY A 118 4.99 -10.61 -2.99
C GLY A 118 3.92 -9.53 -3.07
N PHE A 119 3.47 -9.17 -4.28
CA PHE A 119 2.33 -8.27 -4.45
C PHE A 119 1.01 -9.02 -4.25
N GLY A 120 0.12 -8.44 -3.46
CA GLY A 120 -1.30 -8.77 -3.53
C GLY A 120 -1.94 -8.10 -4.75
N VAL A 121 -2.86 -8.79 -5.40
CA VAL A 121 -3.56 -8.26 -6.57
C VAL A 121 -5.06 -8.13 -6.29
N VAL A 122 -5.62 -6.97 -6.64
CA VAL A 122 -7.05 -6.67 -6.59
C VAL A 122 -7.41 -5.97 -7.88
N TRP A 123 -8.48 -6.45 -8.54
CA TRP A 123 -9.04 -5.77 -9.68
C TRP A 123 -10.07 -4.74 -9.21
N GLY A 124 -10.06 -3.57 -9.83
CA GLY A 124 -11.13 -2.59 -9.78
C GLY A 124 -11.37 -2.04 -11.17
N ASP A 125 -12.61 -2.01 -11.61
CA ASP A 125 -12.99 -1.27 -12.82
C ASP A 125 -12.91 0.25 -12.60
N ALA A 126 -13.18 1.05 -13.64
CA ALA A 126 -13.05 2.49 -13.57
C ALA A 126 -13.90 3.12 -12.46
N ALA A 127 -15.14 2.65 -12.26
CA ALA A 127 -16.04 3.19 -11.23
C ALA A 127 -15.59 2.79 -9.83
N GLN A 128 -15.22 1.54 -9.64
CA GLN A 128 -14.70 1.02 -8.38
C GLN A 128 -13.38 1.70 -8.01
N PHE A 129 -12.49 1.93 -8.98
CA PHE A 129 -11.22 2.58 -8.74
C PHE A 129 -11.39 4.08 -8.44
N ALA A 130 -12.29 4.79 -9.13
CA ALA A 130 -12.62 6.18 -8.82
C ALA A 130 -13.14 6.32 -7.38
N LYS A 131 -14.10 5.47 -6.99
CA LYS A 131 -14.60 5.45 -5.61
C LYS A 131 -13.49 5.16 -4.59
N PHE A 132 -12.62 4.20 -4.89
CA PHE A 132 -11.48 3.88 -4.03
C PHE A 132 -10.54 5.07 -3.83
N MET A 133 -10.26 5.83 -4.91
CA MET A 133 -9.44 7.04 -4.83
C MET A 133 -10.11 8.13 -4.01
N ASP A 134 -11.42 8.36 -4.20
CA ASP A 134 -12.17 9.37 -3.44
C ASP A 134 -12.22 9.03 -1.94
N ASP A 135 -12.53 7.78 -1.61
CA ASP A 135 -12.55 7.29 -0.23
C ASP A 135 -11.15 7.40 0.41
N GLY A 136 -10.11 7.07 -0.35
CA GLY A 136 -8.71 7.18 0.08
C GLY A 136 -8.29 8.62 0.31
N ASN A 137 -8.64 9.52 -0.60
CA ASN A 137 -8.36 10.96 -0.49
C ASN A 137 -8.99 11.56 0.79
N ASN A 138 -10.23 11.22 1.08
CA ASN A 138 -10.93 11.69 2.26
C ASN A 138 -10.25 11.17 3.54
N LYS A 139 -9.99 9.86 3.62
CA LYS A 139 -9.32 9.24 4.79
C LYS A 139 -7.93 9.80 5.03
N MET A 140 -7.13 9.95 3.97
CA MET A 140 -5.79 10.51 4.09
C MET A 140 -5.82 12.00 4.43
N GLY A 141 -6.76 12.76 3.85
CA GLY A 141 -6.97 14.16 4.19
C GLY A 141 -7.30 14.36 5.67
N ASP A 142 -8.18 13.54 6.23
CA ASP A 142 -8.52 13.59 7.65
C ASP A 142 -7.33 13.19 8.54
N ALA A 143 -6.57 12.17 8.15
CA ALA A 143 -5.36 11.80 8.86
C ALA A 143 -4.30 12.91 8.85
N MET A 144 -4.10 13.59 7.70
CA MET A 144 -3.19 14.73 7.59
C MET A 144 -3.62 15.92 8.45
N LYS A 145 -4.94 16.21 8.51
CA LYS A 145 -5.48 17.25 9.40
C LYS A 145 -5.22 16.91 10.86
N ALA A 146 -5.53 15.66 11.27
CA ALA A 146 -5.32 15.20 12.63
C ALA A 146 -3.84 15.23 13.05
N ALA A 147 -2.91 15.02 12.10
CA ALA A 147 -1.48 15.08 12.33
C ALA A 147 -0.90 16.52 12.25
N GLY A 148 -1.71 17.53 11.92
CA GLY A 148 -1.24 18.92 11.73
C GLY A 148 -0.40 19.11 10.45
N LEU A 149 -0.50 18.19 9.48
CA LEU A 149 0.27 18.22 8.23
C LEU A 149 -0.52 18.81 7.05
N ALA A 150 -1.83 19.00 7.19
CA ALA A 150 -2.63 19.64 6.15
C ALA A 150 -2.28 21.13 6.09
N LYS A 151 -1.88 21.60 4.90
CA LYS A 151 -1.78 23.04 4.65
C LYS A 151 -3.20 23.63 4.72
N SER A 152 -3.36 24.73 5.44
CA SER A 152 -4.57 25.54 5.31
C SER A 152 -4.70 25.98 3.86
N ALA A 153 -5.87 25.77 3.25
CA ALA A 153 -6.19 26.28 1.92
C ALA A 153 -6.20 27.79 1.91
#